data_634aa1a850ff081307ee3c466b0c078b
#
_entry.id   634aa1a850ff081307ee3c466b0c078b
#
_cell.length_a   1.000
_cell.length_b   1.000
_cell.length_c   1.000
_cell.angle_alpha   90.00
_cell.angle_beta   90.00
_cell.angle_gamma   90.00
#
_symmetry.space_group_name_H-M   'P 1'
#
loop_
_entity.id
_entity.type
_entity.pdbx_description
1 polymer ?
#
loop_
_entity_poly.entity_id
_entity_poly.type
_entity_poly.pdbx_seq_one_letter_code
_entity_poly.pdbx_strand_id
1 'polypeptide(L)'
;MMNSIKQLLGFGPKINYAELVKNGAIILDVRTKGEYAAGHINGSLNISLDSLGANLSRLKDKNKPIITCCASGMRSASAKNILKSNGYTQVHNGGGWYGLQTKIRQ
;
A
#
# COMPACT_ATOMS: atom_id res chain seq x y z
N MET A 1 18.09 14.60 -13.48
CA MET A 1 18.46 15.76 -12.67
C MET A 1 17.27 16.59 -12.24
N MET A 2 16.46 17.09 -13.15
CA MET A 2 15.22 17.80 -12.81
C MET A 2 14.28 16.91 -11.97
N ASN A 3 14.20 15.63 -12.30
CA ASN A 3 13.35 14.70 -11.58
C ASN A 3 13.82 14.49 -10.12
N SER A 4 15.12 14.46 -9.88
CA SER A 4 15.66 14.32 -8.53
C SER A 4 15.30 15.50 -7.64
N ILE A 5 15.38 16.71 -8.16
CA ILE A 5 15.01 17.92 -7.43
C ILE A 5 13.51 17.91 -7.13
N LYS A 6 12.67 17.55 -8.09
CA LYS A 6 11.23 17.46 -7.90
C LYS A 6 10.87 16.43 -6.83
N GLN A 7 11.55 15.30 -6.81
CA GLN A 7 11.31 14.26 -5.80
C GLN A 7 11.71 14.74 -4.42
N LEU A 8 12.84 15.42 -4.27
CA LEU A 8 13.29 15.97 -2.99
C LEU A 8 12.31 17.00 -2.43
N LEU A 9 11.66 17.76 -3.31
CA LEU A 9 10.70 18.78 -2.91
C LEU A 9 9.26 18.28 -2.87
N GLY A 10 9.03 16.99 -3.09
CA GLY A 10 7.71 16.42 -3.11
C GLY A 10 6.93 16.63 -4.41
N PHE A 11 7.58 17.07 -5.46
CA PHE A 11 6.97 17.34 -6.77
C PHE A 11 7.24 16.24 -7.81
N GLY A 12 7.53 15.02 -7.35
CA GLY A 12 7.76 13.89 -8.24
C GLY A 12 6.47 13.47 -8.97
N PRO A 13 6.57 12.51 -9.89
CA PRO A 13 5.42 11.99 -10.62
C PRO A 13 4.37 11.46 -9.65
N LYS A 14 3.12 11.78 -9.91
CA LYS A 14 2.01 11.26 -9.12
C LYS A 14 1.77 9.79 -9.49
N ILE A 15 1.50 8.99 -8.47
CA ILE A 15 1.16 7.58 -8.67
C ILE A 15 -0.30 7.48 -9.09
N ASN A 16 -0.56 6.77 -10.18
CA ASN A 16 -1.92 6.46 -10.59
C ASN A 16 -2.34 5.14 -9.97
N TYR A 17 -2.97 5.22 -8.80
CA TYR A 17 -3.39 4.03 -8.05
C TYR A 17 -4.45 3.22 -8.80
N ALA A 18 -5.37 3.89 -9.50
CA ALA A 18 -6.40 3.21 -10.28
C ALA A 18 -5.76 2.31 -11.36
N GLU A 19 -4.76 2.82 -12.04
CA GLU A 19 -4.05 2.07 -13.07
C GLU A 19 -3.24 0.91 -12.48
N LEU A 20 -2.56 1.14 -11.35
CA LEU A 20 -1.82 0.07 -10.66
C LEU A 20 -2.75 -1.09 -10.28
N VAL A 21 -3.91 -0.78 -9.72
CA VAL A 21 -4.89 -1.81 -9.33
C VAL A 21 -5.44 -2.53 -10.56
N LYS A 22 -5.76 -1.78 -11.61
CA LYS A 22 -6.23 -2.36 -12.87
C LYS A 22 -5.21 -3.36 -13.43
N ASN A 23 -3.92 -3.08 -13.26
CA ASN A 23 -2.84 -3.93 -13.74
C ASN A 23 -2.41 -4.99 -12.72
N GLY A 24 -3.19 -5.22 -11.68
CA GLY A 24 -3.01 -6.34 -10.78
C GLY A 24 -2.30 -6.05 -9.47
N ALA A 25 -2.07 -4.79 -9.11
CA ALA A 25 -1.48 -4.46 -7.81
C ALA A 25 -2.34 -5.00 -6.66
N ILE A 26 -1.67 -5.42 -5.59
CA ILE A 26 -2.34 -5.85 -4.37
C ILE A 26 -2.57 -4.63 -3.49
N ILE A 27 -3.80 -4.44 -3.03
CA ILE A 27 -4.09 -3.47 -1.97
C ILE A 27 -3.98 -4.23 -0.65
N LEU A 28 -3.02 -3.84 0.18
CA LEU A 28 -2.76 -4.46 1.47
C LEU A 28 -3.22 -3.54 2.58
N ASP A 29 -4.32 -3.90 3.24
CA ASP A 29 -4.85 -3.17 4.39
C ASP A 29 -4.23 -3.73 5.66
N VAL A 30 -3.44 -2.89 6.35
CA VAL A 30 -2.69 -3.32 7.53
C VAL A 30 -3.35 -2.89 8.84
N ARG A 31 -4.65 -2.59 8.78
CA ARG A 31 -5.44 -2.31 9.98
C ARG A 31 -5.78 -3.61 10.70
N THR A 32 -6.36 -3.48 11.88
CA THR A 32 -6.84 -4.65 12.61
C THR A 32 -7.99 -5.33 11.85
N LYS A 33 -8.23 -6.59 12.18
CA LYS A 33 -9.32 -7.37 11.59
C LYS A 33 -10.68 -6.71 11.83
N GLY A 34 -10.88 -6.15 13.03
CA GLY A 34 -12.14 -5.46 13.36
C GLY A 34 -12.35 -4.19 12.56
N GLU A 35 -11.30 -3.38 12.39
CA GLU A 35 -11.37 -2.19 11.55
C GLU A 35 -11.72 -2.56 10.11
N TYR A 36 -11.07 -3.59 9.59
CA TYR A 36 -11.29 -4.07 8.23
C TYR A 36 -12.72 -4.55 8.03
N ALA A 37 -13.27 -5.29 8.99
CA ALA A 37 -14.64 -5.81 8.92
C ALA A 37 -15.67 -4.69 8.90
N ALA A 38 -15.39 -3.55 9.55
CA ALA A 38 -16.30 -2.41 9.59
C ALA A 38 -16.35 -1.63 8.25
N GLY A 39 -15.40 -1.83 7.38
CA GLY A 39 -15.36 -1.19 6.06
C GLY A 39 -13.95 -1.29 5.49
N HIS A 40 -13.84 -1.59 4.20
CA HIS A 40 -12.55 -1.74 3.53
C HIS A 40 -12.72 -1.60 2.03
N ILE A 41 -11.61 -1.51 1.32
CA ILE A 41 -11.62 -1.47 -0.15
C ILE A 41 -11.92 -2.86 -0.69
N ASN A 42 -12.88 -2.97 -1.60
CA ASN A 42 -13.21 -4.23 -2.25
C ASN A 42 -11.96 -4.80 -2.95
N GLY A 43 -11.71 -6.09 -2.72
CA GLY A 43 -10.57 -6.77 -3.32
C GLY A 43 -9.27 -6.61 -2.55
N SER A 44 -9.26 -5.83 -1.45
CA SER A 44 -8.07 -5.69 -0.62
C SER A 44 -7.83 -6.93 0.23
N LEU A 45 -6.57 -7.14 0.59
CA LEU A 45 -6.12 -8.20 1.48
C LEU A 45 -5.85 -7.58 2.85
N ASN A 46 -6.34 -8.19 3.91
CA ASN A 46 -6.09 -7.71 5.27
C ASN A 46 -5.03 -8.57 5.96
N ILE A 47 -3.94 -7.95 6.31
CA ILE A 47 -2.93 -8.52 7.22
C ILE A 47 -2.56 -7.39 8.17
N SER A 48 -2.91 -7.50 9.45
CA SER A 48 -2.60 -6.45 10.41
C SER A 48 -1.10 -6.23 10.49
N LEU A 49 -0.70 -4.99 10.78
CA LEU A 49 0.72 -4.63 10.87
C LEU A 49 1.50 -5.56 11.79
N ASP A 50 0.91 -5.91 12.96
CA ASP A 50 1.55 -6.76 13.95
C ASP A 50 1.83 -8.17 13.42
N SER A 51 1.03 -8.64 12.49
CA SER A 51 1.13 -9.99 11.93
C SER A 51 1.88 -10.03 10.59
N LEU A 52 2.21 -8.87 10.02
CA LEU A 52 2.73 -8.81 8.66
C LEU A 52 4.01 -9.63 8.48
N GLY A 53 4.98 -9.47 9.37
CA GLY A 53 6.25 -10.18 9.28
C GLY A 53 6.10 -11.70 9.29
N ALA A 54 5.10 -12.21 10.01
CA ALA A 54 4.85 -13.65 10.11
C ALA A 54 3.98 -14.20 8.96
N ASN A 55 3.42 -13.32 8.11
CA ASN A 55 2.46 -13.69 7.08
C ASN A 55 2.91 -13.31 5.67
N LEU A 56 4.20 -13.11 5.46
CA LEU A 56 4.74 -12.72 4.14
C LEU A 56 4.50 -13.82 3.09
N SER A 57 4.30 -15.06 3.51
CA SER A 57 3.96 -16.15 2.59
C SER A 57 2.65 -15.92 1.83
N ARG A 58 1.79 -15.03 2.33
CA ARG A 58 0.56 -14.65 1.63
C ARG A 58 0.82 -13.65 0.50
N LEU A 59 2.02 -13.11 0.41
CA LEU A 59 2.47 -12.15 -0.59
C LEU A 59 3.66 -12.76 -1.34
N LYS A 60 3.39 -13.79 -2.13
CA LYS A 60 4.44 -14.65 -2.70
C LYS A 60 5.31 -13.96 -3.74
N ASP A 61 4.72 -13.10 -4.57
CA ASP A 61 5.45 -12.43 -5.64
C ASP A 61 6.00 -11.09 -5.14
N LYS A 62 7.29 -11.06 -4.85
CA LYS A 62 7.97 -9.87 -4.32
C LYS A 62 8.12 -8.75 -5.33
N ASN A 63 7.88 -9.03 -6.60
CA ASN A 63 7.97 -8.02 -7.66
C ASN A 63 6.60 -7.46 -8.05
N LYS A 64 5.53 -7.98 -7.50
CA LYS A 64 4.19 -7.49 -7.77
C LYS A 64 3.95 -6.18 -6.98
N PRO A 65 3.41 -5.13 -7.63
CA PRO A 65 3.13 -3.89 -6.91
C PRO A 65 2.16 -4.11 -5.75
N ILE A 66 2.49 -3.51 -4.60
CA ILE A 66 1.67 -3.53 -3.40
C ILE A 66 1.39 -2.10 -2.99
N ILE A 67 0.14 -1.80 -2.71
CA ILE A 67 -0.29 -0.51 -2.17
C ILE A 67 -0.77 -0.76 -0.74
N THR A 68 -0.01 -0.28 0.24
CA THR A 68 -0.40 -0.42 1.65
C THR A 68 -1.40 0.66 2.02
N CYS A 69 -2.34 0.37 2.91
CA CYS A 69 -3.24 1.37 3.47
C CYS A 69 -3.58 1.04 4.91
N CYS A 70 -4.01 2.06 5.65
CA CYS A 70 -4.48 1.93 7.02
C CYS A 70 -5.51 3.03 7.31
N ALA A 71 -5.70 3.43 8.58
CA ALA A 71 -6.68 4.47 8.89
C ALA A 71 -6.19 5.86 8.46
N SER A 72 -4.91 6.19 8.70
CA SER A 72 -4.37 7.54 8.48
C SER A 72 -3.01 7.59 7.77
N GLY A 73 -2.41 6.45 7.46
CA GLY A 73 -1.16 6.39 6.72
C GLY A 73 0.08 6.03 7.53
N MET A 74 0.04 6.07 8.86
CA MET A 74 1.22 5.77 9.68
C MET A 74 1.55 4.28 9.71
N ARG A 75 0.56 3.43 9.97
CA ARG A 75 0.76 1.98 9.95
C ARG A 75 1.13 1.49 8.56
N SER A 76 0.54 2.06 7.53
CA SER A 76 0.85 1.70 6.15
C SER A 76 2.26 2.10 5.74
N ALA A 77 2.79 3.19 6.29
CA ALA A 77 4.19 3.57 6.08
C ALA A 77 5.13 2.55 6.72
N SER A 78 4.83 2.11 7.94
CA SER A 78 5.60 1.07 8.63
C SER A 78 5.55 -0.24 7.86
N ALA A 79 4.37 -0.62 7.36
CA ALA A 79 4.20 -1.81 6.53
C ALA A 79 5.06 -1.76 5.27
N LYS A 80 5.09 -0.61 4.61
CA LYS A 80 5.95 -0.42 3.44
C LYS A 80 7.42 -0.69 3.77
N ASN A 81 7.90 -0.19 4.91
CA ASN A 81 9.28 -0.40 5.34
C ASN A 81 9.56 -1.88 5.63
N ILE A 82 8.63 -2.57 6.28
CA ILE A 82 8.76 -4.02 6.55
C ILE A 82 8.87 -4.78 5.23
N LEU A 83 7.99 -4.49 4.28
CA LEU A 83 7.99 -5.17 2.99
C LEU A 83 9.28 -4.92 2.22
N LYS A 84 9.72 -3.67 2.14
CA LYS A 84 10.97 -3.34 1.46
C LYS A 84 12.17 -4.04 2.08
N SER A 85 12.23 -4.11 3.40
CA SER A 85 13.29 -4.81 4.12
C SER A 85 13.29 -6.32 3.83
N ASN A 86 12.19 -6.85 3.37
CA ASN A 86 12.05 -8.26 3.02
C ASN A 86 12.11 -8.54 1.52
N GLY A 87 12.58 -7.57 0.73
CA GLY A 87 12.86 -7.77 -0.69
C GLY A 87 11.72 -7.44 -1.64
N TYR A 88 10.63 -6.86 -1.15
CA TYR A 88 9.53 -6.42 -2.01
C TYR A 88 9.96 -5.16 -2.78
N THR A 89 9.88 -5.21 -4.11
CA THR A 89 10.51 -4.21 -4.98
C THR A 89 9.61 -3.03 -5.34
N GLN A 90 8.30 -3.20 -5.25
CA GLN A 90 7.34 -2.16 -5.67
C GLN A 90 6.28 -1.98 -4.60
N VAL A 91 6.57 -1.18 -3.59
CA VAL A 91 5.63 -0.91 -2.49
C VAL A 91 5.35 0.58 -2.41
N HIS A 92 4.08 0.92 -2.38
CA HIS A 92 3.60 2.29 -2.27
C HIS A 92 2.75 2.44 -1.01
N ASN A 93 2.97 3.51 -0.25
CA ASN A 93 2.10 3.84 0.88
C ASN A 93 0.89 4.59 0.33
N GLY A 94 -0.26 3.94 0.32
CA GLY A 94 -1.51 4.53 -0.17
C GLY A 94 -2.19 5.45 0.83
N GLY A 95 -1.73 5.50 2.07
CA GLY A 95 -2.29 6.36 3.09
C GLY A 95 -3.56 5.81 3.73
N GLY A 96 -4.49 6.69 4.06
CA GLY A 96 -5.79 6.28 4.60
C GLY A 96 -6.61 5.54 3.55
N TRP A 97 -7.24 4.45 3.96
CA TRP A 97 -7.95 3.57 3.03
C TRP A 97 -9.13 4.27 2.32
N TYR A 98 -9.80 5.18 3.02
CA TYR A 98 -10.95 5.87 2.45
C TYR A 98 -10.53 6.81 1.30
N GLY A 99 -9.47 7.58 1.51
CA GLY A 99 -8.90 8.43 0.46
C GLY A 99 -8.35 7.62 -0.71
N LEU A 100 -7.69 6.49 -0.41
CA LEU A 100 -7.20 5.59 -1.45
C LEU A 100 -8.35 5.03 -2.27
N GLN A 101 -9.43 4.60 -1.62
CA GLN A 101 -10.62 4.09 -2.31
C GLN A 101 -11.15 5.11 -3.32
N THR A 102 -11.20 6.38 -2.91
CA THR A 102 -11.65 7.46 -3.79
C THR A 102 -10.75 7.60 -5.01
N LYS A 103 -9.43 7.52 -4.82
CA LYS A 103 -8.46 7.61 -5.92
C LYS A 103 -8.57 6.43 -6.89
N ILE A 104 -8.84 5.24 -6.38
CA ILE A 104 -8.97 4.04 -7.21
C ILE A 104 -10.24 4.07 -8.06
N ARG A 105 -11.30 4.70 -7.57
CA ARG A 105 -12.58 4.80 -8.28
C ARG A 105 -12.57 5.79 -9.44
N GLN A 106 -11.54 6.57 -9.59
CA GLN A 106 -11.44 7.57 -10.67
C GLN A 106 -11.19 6.99 -12.06
#